data_55124f46d519c26da340a9380a8f8ce9
#
_entry.id   55124f46d519c26da340a9380a8f8ce9
#
_cell.length_a   1.000
_cell.length_b   1.000
_cell.length_c   1.000
_cell.angle_alpha   90.00
_cell.angle_beta   90.00
_cell.angle_gamma   90.00
#
_symmetry.space_group_name_H-M   'P 1'
#
loop_
_entity.id
_entity.type
_entity.pdbx_description
1 polymer ?
#
loop_
_entity_poly.entity_id
_entity_poly.type
_entity_poly.pdbx_seq_one_letter_code
_entity_poly.pdbx_strand_id
1 'polypeptide(L)'
;MGQSVVVLGAQWGDEGKGKIVDLLTEEIGAVVRFQGGHNAGHTLVINGKKTVLHLIPSGILRDDALCLIGNGVVISPAALQKEIAELETSGVEVRSRLKISPAAPLIMPYHIALDQARERAAGGKAIGTTGRGIGPAYEDKVARRGIRIADLHYPKQLEELLRTALDYHNFVLTRYLNTDAVDFQKTFDEALAFGEYVQPMKSDVAGILHDLRKQGKRVLFEGAQGALLDIDHGTYPYVTSSNTTVGGALAGAGVGADSIDYVLGIAKAYATRVGGGPFPTELDDEIGQGIRDRGAEYGASTGRPRRCGWMDIVALKRAVAINGISGLCITKLDVLDGMEKLKVCIAYEYNGKRTEYAPLDAQGWEDCTPVYLEFPGWSENTHGITSWDELPPAARAYLRSLEELAGCPISIVSTGPDRXXXXP
;
A
#
# COMPACT_ATOMS: atom_id res chain seq x y z
N MET A 1 -20.52 -0.48 -20.70
CA MET A 1 -20.57 -0.22 -19.27
C MET A 1 -19.16 -0.24 -18.69
N GLY A 2 -18.83 0.78 -17.92
CA GLY A 2 -17.52 0.83 -17.30
C GLY A 2 -17.39 -0.16 -16.17
N GLN A 3 -16.19 -0.70 -16.00
CA GLN A 3 -15.88 -1.57 -14.87
C GLN A 3 -14.99 -0.81 -13.90
N SER A 4 -15.35 -0.86 -12.62
CA SER A 4 -14.53 -0.26 -11.57
C SER A 4 -13.72 -1.35 -10.89
N VAL A 5 -12.44 -1.10 -10.76
CA VAL A 5 -11.46 -2.08 -10.32
C VAL A 5 -10.79 -1.60 -9.05
N VAL A 6 -10.70 -2.47 -8.04
CA VAL A 6 -9.87 -2.23 -6.88
C VAL A 6 -8.54 -2.94 -7.10
N VAL A 7 -7.44 -2.21 -6.99
CA VAL A 7 -6.09 -2.76 -7.07
C VAL A 7 -5.51 -2.75 -5.68
N LEU A 8 -5.21 -3.92 -5.14
CA LEU A 8 -4.67 -4.02 -3.79
C LEU A 8 -3.52 -5.01 -3.74
N GLY A 9 -2.71 -4.89 -2.70
CA GLY A 9 -1.61 -5.81 -2.48
C GLY A 9 -2.10 -7.07 -1.79
N ALA A 10 -1.67 -8.22 -2.29
CA ALA A 10 -2.10 -9.50 -1.75
C ALA A 10 -1.07 -10.11 -0.79
N GLN A 11 -0.02 -9.39 -0.47
CA GLN A 11 1.05 -9.88 0.39
C GLN A 11 1.33 -8.85 1.50
N TRP A 12 2.62 -8.56 1.75
CA TRP A 12 3.03 -7.63 2.81
C TRP A 12 3.45 -6.27 2.25
N GLY A 13 2.87 -5.84 1.14
CA GLY A 13 3.21 -4.56 0.54
C GLY A 13 4.35 -4.68 -0.45
N ASP A 14 4.62 -3.58 -1.15
CA ASP A 14 5.70 -3.50 -2.14
C ASP A 14 5.52 -4.47 -3.30
N GLU A 15 4.28 -4.81 -3.62
CA GLU A 15 4.00 -5.78 -4.68
C GLU A 15 4.10 -5.19 -6.08
N GLY A 16 4.16 -3.86 -6.21
CA GLY A 16 4.21 -3.21 -7.51
C GLY A 16 2.89 -2.63 -7.95
N LYS A 17 2.06 -2.21 -7.01
CA LYS A 17 0.73 -1.68 -7.32
C LYS A 17 0.77 -0.46 -8.22
N GLY A 18 1.75 0.43 -8.02
CA GLY A 18 1.79 1.66 -8.80
C GLY A 18 1.91 1.42 -10.28
N LYS A 19 2.78 0.51 -10.68
CA LYS A 19 2.93 0.16 -12.10
C LYS A 19 1.61 -0.32 -12.68
N ILE A 20 0.92 -1.18 -11.94
CA ILE A 20 -0.31 -1.78 -12.45
C ILE A 20 -1.43 -0.74 -12.50
N VAL A 21 -1.52 0.13 -11.49
CA VAL A 21 -2.50 1.21 -11.54
C VAL A 21 -2.25 2.10 -12.75
N ASP A 22 -0.99 2.51 -12.95
CA ASP A 22 -0.64 3.33 -14.10
C ASP A 22 -1.02 2.65 -15.41
N LEU A 23 -0.71 1.36 -15.51
CA LEU A 23 -1.01 0.61 -16.72
C LEU A 23 -2.52 0.56 -16.99
N LEU A 24 -3.30 0.33 -15.95
CA LEU A 24 -4.75 0.21 -16.09
C LEU A 24 -5.47 1.55 -16.19
N THR A 25 -4.77 2.66 -16.00
CA THR A 25 -5.42 3.98 -16.01
C THR A 25 -5.85 4.42 -17.39
N GLU A 26 -5.32 3.80 -18.43
CA GLU A 26 -5.73 4.12 -19.80
C GLU A 26 -7.25 3.95 -19.92
N GLU A 27 -7.94 5.00 -20.41
CA GLU A 27 -9.40 5.01 -20.56
C GLU A 27 -10.15 4.95 -19.24
N ILE A 28 -9.52 5.39 -18.16
CA ILE A 28 -10.14 5.43 -16.84
C ILE A 28 -10.58 6.85 -16.53
N GLY A 29 -11.75 7.00 -15.91
CA GLY A 29 -12.23 8.31 -15.52
C GLY A 29 -11.51 8.90 -14.32
N ALA A 30 -11.23 8.06 -13.31
CA ALA A 30 -10.59 8.53 -12.10
C ALA A 30 -9.80 7.42 -11.42
N VAL A 31 -8.79 7.82 -10.67
CA VAL A 31 -8.03 6.93 -9.78
C VAL A 31 -8.14 7.50 -8.38
N VAL A 32 -8.54 6.69 -7.41
CA VAL A 32 -8.70 7.16 -6.03
C VAL A 32 -7.86 6.33 -5.07
N ARG A 33 -7.05 7.03 -4.25
CA ARG A 33 -6.39 6.45 -3.09
C ARG A 33 -7.38 6.42 -1.94
N PHE A 34 -7.50 5.30 -1.25
CA PHE A 34 -8.56 5.15 -0.25
C PHE A 34 -8.06 4.91 1.18
N GLN A 35 -6.78 4.65 1.39
CA GLN A 35 -6.26 4.45 2.74
C GLN A 35 -4.75 4.63 2.75
N GLY A 36 -4.19 4.61 3.95
CA GLY A 36 -2.78 4.85 4.14
C GLY A 36 -2.47 6.32 4.05
N GLY A 37 -1.22 6.62 3.85
CA GLY A 37 -0.75 7.98 3.71
C GLY A 37 0.50 7.99 2.86
N HIS A 38 1.43 8.86 3.21
CA HIS A 38 2.68 8.96 2.44
C HIS A 38 3.71 7.92 2.87
N ASN A 39 3.30 6.94 3.68
CA ASN A 39 4.14 5.77 3.93
C ASN A 39 4.14 4.78 2.76
N ALA A 40 3.28 4.99 1.77
CA ALA A 40 3.31 4.20 0.54
C ALA A 40 4.49 4.65 -0.33
N GLY A 41 4.96 3.75 -1.18
CA GLY A 41 5.98 4.09 -2.17
C GLY A 41 5.67 3.33 -3.44
N HIS A 42 4.93 3.98 -4.35
CA HIS A 42 4.51 3.36 -5.59
C HIS A 42 5.43 3.81 -6.72
N THR A 43 6.29 2.91 -7.16
CA THR A 43 7.30 3.20 -8.17
C THR A 43 6.74 2.92 -9.55
N LEU A 44 6.92 3.90 -10.44
CA LEU A 44 6.55 3.79 -11.85
C LEU A 44 7.80 4.01 -12.70
N VAL A 45 7.98 3.15 -13.70
CA VAL A 45 9.09 3.31 -14.65
C VAL A 45 8.49 3.43 -16.03
N ILE A 46 8.67 4.58 -16.65
CA ILE A 46 8.12 4.88 -17.97
C ILE A 46 9.25 5.32 -18.87
N ASN A 47 9.52 4.52 -19.92
CA ASN A 47 10.63 4.76 -20.84
C ASN A 47 11.95 4.94 -20.09
N GLY A 48 12.16 4.10 -19.08
CA GLY A 48 13.38 4.12 -18.28
C GLY A 48 13.43 5.17 -17.20
N LYS A 49 12.48 6.10 -17.17
CA LYS A 49 12.48 7.15 -16.15
C LYS A 49 11.65 6.68 -14.94
N LYS A 50 12.25 6.79 -13.77
CA LYS A 50 11.65 6.31 -12.53
C LYS A 50 11.00 7.45 -11.75
N THR A 51 9.76 7.23 -11.33
CA THR A 51 9.03 8.17 -10.46
C THR A 51 8.47 7.40 -9.29
N VAL A 52 8.66 7.91 -8.08
CA VAL A 52 8.09 7.28 -6.89
C VAL A 52 7.03 8.20 -6.32
N LEU A 53 5.82 7.69 -6.18
CA LEU A 53 4.69 8.44 -5.62
C LEU A 53 4.36 7.89 -4.23
N HIS A 54 4.12 8.80 -3.29
CA HIS A 54 3.86 8.42 -1.91
C HIS A 54 2.42 8.66 -1.50
N LEU A 55 1.78 9.67 -2.04
CA LEU A 55 0.45 10.07 -1.59
C LEU A 55 -0.51 10.28 -2.77
N ILE A 56 -0.02 10.86 -3.85
CA ILE A 56 -0.84 11.19 -5.01
C ILE A 56 -1.09 9.91 -5.80
N PRO A 57 -2.33 9.69 -6.28
CA PRO A 57 -2.63 8.48 -7.06
C PRO A 57 -1.72 8.30 -8.26
N SER A 58 -1.40 7.04 -8.55
CA SER A 58 -0.46 6.69 -9.61
C SER A 58 -0.96 7.11 -11.00
N GLY A 59 -2.26 7.33 -11.15
CA GLY A 59 -2.80 7.81 -12.41
C GLY A 59 -2.39 9.21 -12.80
N ILE A 60 -1.71 9.93 -11.89
CA ILE A 60 -1.34 11.33 -12.17
C ILE A 60 -0.40 11.46 -13.38
N LEU A 61 0.34 10.40 -13.71
CA LEU A 61 1.25 10.44 -14.85
C LEU A 61 0.55 10.25 -16.19
N ARG A 62 -0.75 9.95 -16.17
CA ARG A 62 -1.59 9.96 -17.38
C ARG A 62 -2.28 11.33 -17.47
N ASP A 63 -2.24 11.93 -18.65
CA ASP A 63 -2.63 13.34 -18.80
C ASP A 63 -4.08 13.63 -18.47
N ASP A 64 -4.97 12.68 -18.67
CA ASP A 64 -6.40 12.95 -18.60
C ASP A 64 -7.11 12.28 -17.43
N ALA A 65 -6.38 11.64 -16.54
CA ALA A 65 -7.01 10.98 -15.40
C ALA A 65 -7.29 11.97 -14.27
N LEU A 66 -8.49 11.88 -13.70
CA LEU A 66 -8.83 12.60 -12.49
C LEU A 66 -8.26 11.81 -11.30
N CYS A 67 -7.56 12.48 -10.42
CA CYS A 67 -6.90 11.82 -9.28
C CYS A 67 -7.53 12.28 -7.98
N LEU A 68 -7.97 11.32 -7.18
CA LEU A 68 -8.75 11.61 -5.98
C LEU A 68 -8.07 11.03 -4.75
N ILE A 69 -8.09 11.80 -3.67
CA ILE A 69 -7.66 11.32 -2.36
C ILE A 69 -8.90 11.23 -1.49
N GLY A 70 -9.27 10.00 -1.13
CA GLY A 70 -10.49 9.74 -0.38
C GLY A 70 -10.33 10.00 1.11
N ASN A 71 -11.45 9.94 1.79
CA ASN A 71 -11.52 10.24 3.22
C ASN A 71 -10.74 9.26 4.10
N GLY A 72 -10.44 8.09 3.58
CA GLY A 72 -9.69 7.09 4.35
C GLY A 72 -8.19 7.32 4.38
N VAL A 73 -7.68 8.30 3.64
CA VAL A 73 -6.25 8.61 3.60
C VAL A 73 -5.92 9.63 4.68
N VAL A 74 -4.79 9.42 5.38
CA VAL A 74 -4.29 10.45 6.31
C VAL A 74 -3.22 11.26 5.58
N ILE A 75 -3.36 12.58 5.61
CA ILE A 75 -2.61 13.47 4.73
C ILE A 75 -1.58 14.27 5.52
N SER A 76 -0.31 14.11 5.12
CA SER A 76 0.76 14.97 5.63
C SER A 76 0.80 16.22 4.76
N PRO A 77 0.57 17.41 5.33
CA PRO A 77 0.64 18.64 4.53
C PRO A 77 1.98 18.83 3.83
N ALA A 78 3.07 18.62 4.56
CA ALA A 78 4.39 18.81 3.98
C ALA A 78 4.67 17.82 2.85
N ALA A 79 4.29 16.56 3.06
CA ALA A 79 4.53 15.55 2.04
C ALA A 79 3.71 15.81 0.78
N LEU A 80 2.46 16.24 0.93
CA LEU A 80 1.63 16.54 -0.23
C LEU A 80 2.20 17.70 -1.02
N GLN A 81 2.57 18.79 -0.32
CA GLN A 81 3.12 19.96 -1.00
C GLN A 81 4.40 19.64 -1.74
N LYS A 82 5.27 18.84 -1.12
CA LYS A 82 6.51 18.44 -1.74
C LYS A 82 6.28 17.60 -2.99
N GLU A 83 5.35 16.64 -2.90
CA GLU A 83 5.08 15.75 -4.04
C GLU A 83 4.48 16.52 -5.20
N ILE A 84 3.54 17.44 -4.92
CA ILE A 84 2.95 18.28 -5.96
C ILE A 84 4.05 19.12 -6.63
N ALA A 85 4.93 19.73 -5.84
CA ALA A 85 5.97 20.58 -6.38
C ALA A 85 6.93 19.79 -7.28
N GLU A 86 7.31 18.59 -6.86
CA GLU A 86 8.22 17.76 -7.64
C GLU A 86 7.58 17.34 -8.96
N LEU A 87 6.30 16.97 -8.93
CA LEU A 87 5.61 16.58 -10.14
C LEU A 87 5.45 17.76 -11.10
N GLU A 88 5.10 18.94 -10.58
CA GLU A 88 4.94 20.12 -11.42
C GLU A 88 6.26 20.55 -12.02
N THR A 89 7.36 20.42 -11.29
CA THR A 89 8.69 20.71 -11.82
C THR A 89 9.01 19.79 -13.00
N SER A 90 8.52 18.56 -12.97
CA SER A 90 8.72 17.61 -14.06
C SER A 90 7.73 17.79 -15.20
N GLY A 91 6.87 18.78 -15.14
CA GLY A 91 5.93 19.08 -16.22
C GLY A 91 4.58 18.38 -16.10
N VAL A 92 4.30 17.73 -14.98
CA VAL A 92 3.03 17.06 -14.76
C VAL A 92 2.02 18.07 -14.24
N GLU A 93 0.85 18.11 -14.85
CA GLU A 93 -0.24 18.98 -14.38
C GLU A 93 -0.95 18.28 -13.23
N VAL A 94 -0.88 18.85 -12.03
CA VAL A 94 -1.38 18.19 -10.85
C VAL A 94 -2.63 18.86 -10.29
N ARG A 95 -2.52 20.14 -9.95
CA ARG A 95 -3.57 20.77 -9.14
C ARG A 95 -4.91 20.90 -9.82
N SER A 96 -4.95 20.92 -11.14
CA SER A 96 -6.22 20.94 -11.86
C SER A 96 -6.92 19.59 -11.86
N ARG A 97 -6.19 18.50 -11.59
CA ARG A 97 -6.73 17.14 -11.67
C ARG A 97 -6.81 16.45 -10.32
N LEU A 98 -6.20 17.00 -9.29
CA LEU A 98 -6.18 16.38 -7.96
C LEU A 98 -7.30 16.94 -7.11
N LYS A 99 -8.13 16.05 -6.56
CA LYS A 99 -9.23 16.43 -5.67
C LYS A 99 -9.07 15.69 -4.36
N ILE A 100 -9.33 16.36 -3.26
CA ILE A 100 -9.06 15.83 -1.92
C ILE A 100 -10.32 15.96 -1.07
N SER A 101 -10.68 14.85 -0.43
CA SER A 101 -11.87 14.82 0.42
C SER A 101 -11.72 15.75 1.63
N PRO A 102 -12.73 16.55 1.92
CA PRO A 102 -12.70 17.35 3.14
C PRO A 102 -12.76 16.51 4.42
N ALA A 103 -13.14 15.25 4.32
CA ALA A 103 -13.20 14.35 5.48
C ALA A 103 -11.89 13.62 5.74
N ALA A 104 -10.86 13.84 4.93
CA ALA A 104 -9.56 13.18 5.14
C ALA A 104 -8.87 13.80 6.36
N PRO A 105 -8.38 12.95 7.30
CA PRO A 105 -7.66 13.45 8.46
C PRO A 105 -6.26 13.90 8.09
N LEU A 106 -5.70 14.80 8.91
CA LEU A 106 -4.35 15.29 8.71
C LEU A 106 -3.38 14.61 9.66
N ILE A 107 -2.17 14.42 9.17
CA ILE A 107 -1.04 14.05 10.03
C ILE A 107 -0.44 15.36 10.53
N MET A 108 -0.54 15.59 11.83
CA MET A 108 -0.07 16.82 12.45
C MET A 108 1.34 16.61 13.02
N PRO A 109 2.06 17.69 13.31
CA PRO A 109 3.40 17.53 13.87
C PRO A 109 3.47 16.68 15.13
N TYR A 110 2.43 16.74 15.98
CA TYR A 110 2.45 15.91 17.18
C TYR A 110 2.27 14.44 16.87
N HIS A 111 1.63 14.09 15.74
CA HIS A 111 1.55 12.69 15.34
C HIS A 111 2.92 12.14 14.98
N ILE A 112 3.72 12.93 14.27
CA ILE A 112 5.07 12.51 13.90
C ILE A 112 5.92 12.36 15.15
N ALA A 113 5.83 13.33 16.06
CA ALA A 113 6.59 13.27 17.31
C ALA A 113 6.23 12.04 18.12
N LEU A 114 4.93 11.74 18.23
CA LEU A 114 4.47 10.54 18.97
C LEU A 114 4.99 9.27 18.33
N ASP A 115 4.90 9.17 17.01
CA ASP A 115 5.33 7.97 16.29
C ASP A 115 6.80 7.70 16.55
N GLN A 116 7.63 8.73 16.41
CA GLN A 116 9.06 8.58 16.60
C GLN A 116 9.41 8.26 18.05
N ALA A 117 8.75 8.94 18.99
CA ALA A 117 9.04 8.73 20.41
C ALA A 117 8.60 7.34 20.87
N ARG A 118 7.47 6.86 20.39
CA ARG A 118 6.98 5.54 20.75
C ARG A 118 7.90 4.44 20.23
N GLU A 119 8.39 4.59 18.99
CA GLU A 119 9.29 3.60 18.42
C GLU A 119 10.60 3.54 19.20
N ARG A 120 11.15 4.71 19.59
CA ARG A 120 12.36 4.73 20.42
C ARG A 120 12.12 4.07 21.76
N ALA A 121 10.99 4.36 22.40
CA ALA A 121 10.68 3.81 23.70
C ALA A 121 10.45 2.31 23.68
N ALA A 122 9.93 1.79 22.57
CA ALA A 122 9.62 0.37 22.45
C ALA A 122 10.88 -0.49 22.31
N GLY A 123 11.97 0.08 21.80
CA GLY A 123 13.20 -0.67 21.63
C GLY A 123 12.99 -1.90 20.76
N GLY A 124 13.31 -3.07 21.32
CA GLY A 124 13.23 -4.34 20.59
C GLY A 124 11.81 -4.78 20.26
N LYS A 125 10.81 -4.16 20.87
CA LYS A 125 9.42 -4.48 20.59
C LYS A 125 8.80 -3.53 19.58
N ALA A 126 9.61 -2.69 18.93
CA ALA A 126 9.12 -1.73 17.98
C ALA A 126 8.46 -2.42 16.79
N ILE A 127 7.39 -1.82 16.29
CA ILE A 127 6.67 -2.36 15.13
C ILE A 127 7.48 -2.13 13.84
N GLY A 128 8.33 -1.11 13.85
CA GLY A 128 9.12 -0.80 12.68
C GLY A 128 8.42 0.18 11.76
N THR A 129 7.71 1.15 12.34
CA THR A 129 7.02 2.18 11.55
C THR A 129 8.04 3.05 10.83
N THR A 130 7.55 3.82 9.85
CA THR A 130 8.40 4.77 9.14
C THR A 130 8.63 6.06 9.92
N GLY A 131 7.97 6.23 11.08
CA GLY A 131 8.10 7.43 11.89
C GLY A 131 7.41 8.65 11.31
N ARG A 132 6.45 8.45 10.43
CA ARG A 132 5.80 9.54 9.72
C ARG A 132 4.46 9.97 10.31
N GLY A 133 4.07 9.35 11.42
CA GLY A 133 2.85 9.75 12.11
C GLY A 133 1.57 9.09 11.64
N ILE A 134 1.67 8.06 10.81
CA ILE A 134 0.49 7.42 10.25
C ILE A 134 -0.39 6.81 11.34
N GLY A 135 0.22 6.00 12.23
CA GLY A 135 -0.53 5.34 13.29
C GLY A 135 -1.21 6.32 14.23
N PRO A 136 -0.47 7.28 14.79
CA PRO A 136 -1.11 8.27 15.67
C PRO A 136 -2.21 9.06 15.00
N ALA A 137 -2.10 9.35 13.69
CA ALA A 137 -3.18 10.06 12.99
C ALA A 137 -4.45 9.21 12.94
N TYR A 138 -4.32 7.92 12.63
CA TYR A 138 -5.48 7.03 12.65
C TYR A 138 -6.04 6.87 14.05
N GLU A 139 -5.17 6.81 15.05
CA GLU A 139 -5.60 6.71 16.44
C GLU A 139 -6.46 7.90 16.82
N ASP A 140 -6.05 9.10 16.45
CA ASP A 140 -6.82 10.31 16.74
C ASP A 140 -8.15 10.31 15.99
N LYS A 141 -8.14 9.82 14.74
CA LYS A 141 -9.39 9.72 13.99
C LYS A 141 -10.41 8.87 14.75
N VAL A 142 -9.98 7.70 15.21
CA VAL A 142 -10.88 6.78 15.89
C VAL A 142 -11.31 7.33 17.25
N ALA A 143 -10.42 8.04 17.93
CA ALA A 143 -10.75 8.70 19.20
C ALA A 143 -11.61 9.94 19.00
N ARG A 144 -11.82 10.35 17.77
CA ARG A 144 -12.64 11.50 17.40
C ARG A 144 -12.05 12.84 17.87
N ARG A 145 -10.71 12.91 17.88
CA ARG A 145 -10.00 14.18 18.06
C ARG A 145 -9.11 14.50 16.86
N GLY A 146 -9.31 13.81 15.75
CA GLY A 146 -8.58 14.09 14.53
C GLY A 146 -8.97 15.42 13.94
N ILE A 147 -8.02 16.03 13.23
CA ILE A 147 -8.27 17.28 12.51
C ILE A 147 -8.32 16.92 11.03
N ARG A 148 -9.42 17.31 10.38
CA ARG A 148 -9.65 16.96 9.01
C ARG A 148 -9.48 18.19 8.12
N ILE A 149 -9.38 17.96 6.82
CA ILE A 149 -9.25 19.05 5.84
C ILE A 149 -10.34 20.11 6.08
N ALA A 150 -11.57 19.67 6.30
CA ALA A 150 -12.69 20.59 6.47
C ALA A 150 -12.49 21.56 7.65
N ASP A 151 -11.81 21.10 8.71
CA ASP A 151 -11.62 21.91 9.89
C ASP A 151 -10.72 23.11 9.64
N LEU A 152 -9.87 23.04 8.60
CA LEU A 152 -8.89 24.08 8.34
C LEU A 152 -9.52 25.41 7.93
N HIS A 153 -10.78 25.39 7.51
CA HIS A 153 -11.43 26.58 7.01
C HIS A 153 -12.31 27.26 8.05
N TYR A 154 -12.18 26.86 9.31
CA TYR A 154 -12.88 27.45 10.46
C TYR A 154 -11.87 27.75 11.55
N PRO A 155 -11.14 28.88 11.43
CA PRO A 155 -9.98 29.13 12.30
C PRO A 155 -10.28 29.08 13.78
N LYS A 156 -11.44 29.60 14.20
CA LYS A 156 -11.78 29.63 15.61
C LYS A 156 -11.96 28.21 16.15
N GLN A 157 -12.69 27.38 15.42
CA GLN A 157 -12.88 25.99 15.81
C GLN A 157 -11.56 25.24 15.75
N LEU A 158 -10.75 25.50 14.73
CA LEU A 158 -9.46 24.85 14.59
C LEU A 158 -8.57 25.16 15.80
N GLU A 159 -8.58 26.40 16.26
CA GLU A 159 -7.79 26.78 17.44
C GLU A 159 -8.19 25.94 18.65
N GLU A 160 -9.50 25.79 18.87
CA GLU A 160 -9.97 24.99 20.00
C GLU A 160 -9.60 23.54 19.87
N LEU A 161 -9.77 22.98 18.67
CA LEU A 161 -9.42 21.57 18.43
C LEU A 161 -7.93 21.34 18.68
N LEU A 162 -7.10 22.26 18.20
CA LEU A 162 -5.65 22.10 18.34
C LEU A 162 -5.22 22.26 19.80
N ARG A 163 -5.82 23.20 20.54
CA ARG A 163 -5.45 23.34 21.93
C ARG A 163 -5.77 22.08 22.72
N THR A 164 -6.95 21.52 22.47
CA THR A 164 -7.34 20.27 23.15
C THR A 164 -6.40 19.13 22.79
N ALA A 165 -6.10 18.99 21.49
CA ALA A 165 -5.23 17.90 21.04
C ALA A 165 -3.82 18.06 21.62
N LEU A 166 -3.30 19.28 21.60
CA LEU A 166 -1.93 19.51 22.10
C LEU A 166 -1.84 19.41 23.62
N ASP A 167 -2.88 19.81 24.32
CA ASP A 167 -2.87 19.59 25.78
C ASP A 167 -2.68 18.11 26.09
N TYR A 168 -3.42 17.27 25.39
CA TYR A 168 -3.33 15.82 25.59
C TYR A 168 -1.98 15.26 25.10
N HIS A 169 -1.65 15.55 23.86
CA HIS A 169 -0.47 14.94 23.25
C HIS A 169 0.82 15.47 23.85
N ASN A 170 0.88 16.74 24.20
CA ASN A 170 2.08 17.29 24.85
C ASN A 170 2.26 16.71 26.24
N PHE A 171 1.16 16.41 26.93
CA PHE A 171 1.28 15.72 28.21
C PHE A 171 1.95 14.35 28.02
N VAL A 172 1.48 13.60 27.03
CA VAL A 172 2.06 12.28 26.73
C VAL A 172 3.52 12.41 26.30
N LEU A 173 3.81 13.36 25.41
CA LEU A 173 5.17 13.54 24.90
C LEU A 173 6.15 13.89 26.02
N THR A 174 5.77 14.84 26.89
CA THR A 174 6.70 15.34 27.89
C THR A 174 6.73 14.46 29.15
N ARG A 175 5.58 14.01 29.63
CA ARG A 175 5.50 13.33 30.92
C ARG A 175 5.64 11.83 30.80
N TYR A 176 5.20 11.24 29.71
CA TYR A 176 5.26 9.79 29.54
C TYR A 176 6.46 9.36 28.67
N LEU A 177 6.68 10.09 27.58
CA LEU A 177 7.73 9.70 26.63
C LEU A 177 9.01 10.51 26.79
N ASN A 178 9.03 11.49 27.69
CA ASN A 178 10.23 12.27 28.02
C ASN A 178 10.88 12.92 26.82
N THR A 179 10.07 13.54 25.98
CA THR A 179 10.57 14.24 24.81
C THR A 179 9.97 15.63 24.77
N ASP A 180 10.28 16.40 23.74
CA ASP A 180 9.88 17.81 23.67
C ASP A 180 8.42 17.97 23.32
N ALA A 181 7.82 19.04 23.85
CA ALA A 181 6.47 19.44 23.45
C ALA A 181 6.48 20.02 22.05
N VAL A 182 5.32 19.99 21.41
CA VAL A 182 5.11 20.59 20.09
C VAL A 182 4.46 21.96 20.31
N ASP A 183 4.97 22.95 19.58
CA ASP A 183 4.52 24.33 19.76
C ASP A 183 3.14 24.55 19.14
N PHE A 184 2.22 25.13 19.93
CA PHE A 184 0.87 25.36 19.44
C PHE A 184 0.84 26.38 18.30
N GLN A 185 1.49 27.55 18.49
CA GLN A 185 1.34 28.63 17.52
C GLN A 185 1.88 28.25 16.15
N LYS A 186 3.03 27.60 16.14
CA LYS A 186 3.60 27.14 14.87
C LYS A 186 2.69 26.14 14.19
N THR A 187 2.15 25.20 14.96
CA THR A 187 1.25 24.18 14.42
C THR A 187 -0.01 24.82 13.84
N PHE A 188 -0.58 25.78 14.59
CA PHE A 188 -1.79 26.47 14.15
C PHE A 188 -1.53 27.26 12.87
N ASP A 189 -0.43 28.01 12.83
CA ASP A 189 -0.11 28.82 11.65
C ASP A 189 0.11 27.96 10.42
N GLU A 190 0.82 26.85 10.60
CA GLU A 190 1.05 25.91 9.47
C GLU A 190 -0.25 25.29 8.98
N ALA A 191 -1.15 24.97 9.91
CA ALA A 191 -2.43 24.39 9.54
C ALA A 191 -3.27 25.37 8.73
N LEU A 192 -3.30 26.63 9.16
CA LEU A 192 -4.04 27.65 8.42
C LEU A 192 -3.46 27.85 7.02
N ALA A 193 -2.14 27.88 6.90
CA ALA A 193 -1.50 28.04 5.60
C ALA A 193 -1.83 26.88 4.68
N PHE A 194 -1.82 25.66 5.22
CA PHE A 194 -2.17 24.50 4.43
C PHE A 194 -3.63 24.54 3.99
N GLY A 195 -4.51 25.05 4.86
CA GLY A 195 -5.91 25.22 4.49
C GLY A 195 -6.09 26.06 3.24
N GLU A 196 -5.35 27.16 3.16
CA GLU A 196 -5.40 28.01 1.97
C GLU A 196 -4.84 27.29 0.76
N TYR A 197 -3.74 26.56 0.94
CA TYR A 197 -3.10 25.84 -0.15
C TYR A 197 -4.03 24.78 -0.74
N VAL A 198 -4.75 24.05 0.11
CA VAL A 198 -5.53 22.90 -0.33
C VAL A 198 -6.93 23.28 -0.81
N GLN A 199 -7.37 24.52 -0.53
CA GLN A 199 -8.74 24.93 -0.80
C GLN A 199 -9.19 24.66 -2.23
N PRO A 200 -8.41 24.98 -3.28
CA PRO A 200 -8.89 24.73 -4.64
C PRO A 200 -9.06 23.27 -4.97
N MET A 201 -8.38 22.38 -4.23
CA MET A 201 -8.45 20.93 -4.50
C MET A 201 -9.51 20.24 -3.65
N LYS A 202 -10.02 20.90 -2.63
CA LYS A 202 -11.01 20.29 -1.73
C LYS A 202 -12.30 20.03 -2.50
N SER A 203 -12.78 18.78 -2.45
CA SER A 203 -13.94 18.38 -3.25
C SER A 203 -14.65 17.20 -2.59
N ASP A 204 -15.93 17.05 -2.87
CA ASP A 204 -16.72 15.91 -2.41
C ASP A 204 -16.34 14.68 -3.23
N VAL A 205 -15.32 13.98 -2.78
CA VAL A 205 -14.79 12.84 -3.53
C VAL A 205 -15.84 11.73 -3.69
N ALA A 206 -16.57 11.41 -2.60
CA ALA A 206 -17.62 10.39 -2.70
C ALA A 206 -18.67 10.79 -3.74
N GLY A 207 -19.06 12.07 -3.75
CA GLY A 207 -20.01 12.56 -4.73
C GLY A 207 -19.49 12.47 -6.15
N ILE A 208 -18.22 12.82 -6.35
CA ILE A 208 -17.59 12.69 -7.67
C ILE A 208 -17.63 11.23 -8.15
N LEU A 209 -17.29 10.30 -7.25
CA LEU A 209 -17.28 8.88 -7.61
C LEU A 209 -18.68 8.38 -7.96
N HIS A 210 -19.67 8.83 -7.21
CA HIS A 210 -21.05 8.47 -7.48
C HIS A 210 -21.48 8.97 -8.86
N ASP A 211 -21.16 10.22 -9.19
CA ASP A 211 -21.51 10.78 -10.50
C ASP A 211 -20.80 10.07 -11.65
N LEU A 212 -19.51 9.72 -11.46
CA LEU A 212 -18.78 8.99 -12.49
C LEU A 212 -19.41 7.62 -12.75
N ARG A 213 -19.85 6.95 -11.70
CA ARG A 213 -20.50 5.65 -11.87
C ARG A 213 -21.79 5.79 -12.64
N LYS A 214 -22.58 6.81 -12.33
CA LYS A 214 -23.84 7.05 -13.05
C LYS A 214 -23.60 7.34 -14.53
N GLN A 215 -22.46 7.94 -14.86
CA GLN A 215 -22.09 8.23 -16.23
C GLN A 215 -21.47 7.04 -16.95
N GLY A 216 -21.31 5.91 -16.27
CA GLY A 216 -20.68 4.75 -16.86
C GLY A 216 -19.17 4.82 -16.97
N LYS A 217 -18.55 5.75 -16.27
CA LYS A 217 -17.10 5.92 -16.32
C LYS A 217 -16.42 4.92 -15.38
N ARG A 218 -15.22 4.51 -15.78
CA ARG A 218 -14.44 3.57 -15.00
C ARG A 218 -13.66 4.27 -13.90
N VAL A 219 -13.52 3.61 -12.76
CA VAL A 219 -12.77 4.12 -11.62
C VAL A 219 -11.81 3.04 -11.16
N LEU A 220 -10.56 3.44 -10.88
CA LEU A 220 -9.59 2.58 -10.23
C LEU A 220 -9.45 2.98 -8.76
N PHE A 221 -9.57 2.01 -7.87
CA PHE A 221 -9.35 2.23 -6.45
C PHE A 221 -7.96 1.70 -6.12
N GLU A 222 -7.06 2.59 -5.78
CA GLU A 222 -5.65 2.27 -5.56
C GLU A 222 -5.37 2.07 -4.08
N GLY A 223 -5.02 0.84 -3.69
CA GLY A 223 -4.65 0.54 -2.32
C GLY A 223 -3.18 0.79 -2.05
N ALA A 224 -2.85 0.84 -0.79
CA ALA A 224 -1.49 0.95 -0.31
C ALA A 224 -1.21 -0.19 0.65
N GLN A 225 0.06 -0.49 0.84
CA GLN A 225 0.50 -1.61 1.67
C GLN A 225 -0.03 -2.93 1.09
N GLY A 226 -0.39 -3.89 1.92
CA GLY A 226 -0.87 -5.18 1.43
C GLY A 226 -1.79 -5.83 2.44
N ALA A 227 -2.48 -6.89 1.99
CA ALA A 227 -3.52 -7.54 2.79
C ALA A 227 -3.00 -8.09 4.11
N LEU A 228 -1.76 -8.59 4.12
CA LEU A 228 -1.17 -9.16 5.33
C LEU A 228 -0.72 -8.07 6.32
N LEU A 229 -0.80 -6.81 5.92
CA LEU A 229 -0.56 -5.66 6.80
C LEU A 229 -1.86 -4.99 7.25
N ASP A 230 -3.01 -5.54 6.88
CA ASP A 230 -4.31 -4.97 7.27
C ASP A 230 -4.45 -4.96 8.79
N ILE A 231 -5.01 -3.85 9.31
CA ILE A 231 -5.13 -3.69 10.76
C ILE A 231 -5.98 -4.80 11.40
N ASP A 232 -6.98 -5.31 10.69
CA ASP A 232 -7.86 -6.35 11.22
C ASP A 232 -7.40 -7.75 10.89
N HIS A 233 -6.89 -7.96 9.67
CA HIS A 233 -6.68 -9.32 9.15
C HIS A 233 -5.22 -9.67 8.90
N GLY A 234 -4.32 -8.73 9.11
CA GLY A 234 -2.90 -8.97 8.91
C GLY A 234 -2.24 -9.63 10.10
N THR A 235 -0.92 -9.57 10.11
CA THR A 235 -0.10 -10.20 11.15
C THR A 235 0.03 -9.28 12.37
N TYR A 236 -1.09 -8.96 12.97
CA TYR A 236 -1.20 -8.04 14.10
C TYR A 236 -0.30 -8.51 15.26
N PRO A 237 0.46 -7.63 15.92
CA PRO A 237 0.43 -6.17 15.82
C PRO A 237 1.38 -5.58 14.76
N TYR A 238 2.04 -6.40 13.99
CA TYR A 238 2.98 -5.95 12.97
C TYR A 238 2.20 -5.66 11.68
N VAL A 239 1.40 -4.61 11.73
CA VAL A 239 0.49 -4.23 10.64
C VAL A 239 0.48 -2.72 10.52
N THR A 240 -0.07 -2.23 9.41
CA THR A 240 -0.35 -0.81 9.28
C THR A 240 -1.63 -0.48 10.04
N SER A 241 -1.94 0.81 10.17
CA SER A 241 -3.06 1.25 11.00
C SER A 241 -4.35 1.43 10.23
N SER A 242 -4.41 0.95 9.01
CA SER A 242 -5.58 1.12 8.17
C SER A 242 -6.02 -0.20 7.58
N ASN A 243 -7.22 -0.20 7.00
CA ASN A 243 -7.72 -1.37 6.28
C ASN A 243 -7.23 -1.32 4.83
N THR A 244 -6.33 -2.25 4.53
CA THR A 244 -5.71 -2.37 3.20
C THR A 244 -6.54 -3.25 2.27
N THR A 245 -7.66 -3.75 2.75
CA THR A 245 -8.52 -4.70 2.06
C THR A 245 -9.61 -3.97 1.28
N VAL A 246 -10.42 -4.75 0.56
CA VAL A 246 -11.49 -4.17 -0.26
C VAL A 246 -12.49 -3.40 0.59
N GLY A 247 -12.74 -3.83 1.85
CA GLY A 247 -13.58 -3.08 2.75
C GLY A 247 -13.07 -1.67 2.99
N GLY A 248 -11.75 -1.52 3.03
CA GLY A 248 -11.13 -0.20 3.15
C GLY A 248 -11.42 0.69 1.95
N ALA A 249 -11.54 0.10 0.77
CA ALA A 249 -11.87 0.89 -0.41
C ALA A 249 -13.28 1.48 -0.30
N LEU A 250 -14.23 0.69 0.17
CA LEU A 250 -15.61 1.17 0.30
C LEU A 250 -15.70 2.30 1.33
N ALA A 251 -15.16 2.07 2.52
CA ALA A 251 -15.23 3.06 3.59
C ALA A 251 -14.35 4.27 3.28
N GLY A 252 -13.17 4.03 2.73
CA GLY A 252 -12.19 5.09 2.53
C GLY A 252 -12.42 5.98 1.33
N ALA A 253 -13.26 5.54 0.39
CA ALA A 253 -13.64 6.37 -0.75
C ALA A 253 -15.09 6.83 -0.66
N GLY A 254 -15.88 6.21 0.21
CA GLY A 254 -17.28 6.58 0.39
C GLY A 254 -18.20 6.05 -0.70
N VAL A 255 -18.02 4.78 -1.05
CA VAL A 255 -18.85 4.15 -2.07
C VAL A 255 -19.48 2.89 -1.52
N GLY A 256 -20.56 2.45 -2.15
CA GLY A 256 -21.23 1.22 -1.77
C GLY A 256 -20.63 0.01 -2.46
N ALA A 257 -21.03 -1.17 -2.00
CA ALA A 257 -20.48 -2.42 -2.54
C ALA A 257 -20.78 -2.58 -4.02
N ASP A 258 -21.86 -1.98 -4.51
CA ASP A 258 -22.22 -2.08 -5.92
C ASP A 258 -21.28 -1.30 -6.84
N SER A 259 -20.37 -0.51 -6.25
CA SER A 259 -19.40 0.26 -7.03
C SER A 259 -18.17 -0.54 -7.42
N ILE A 260 -17.99 -1.74 -6.91
CA ILE A 260 -16.80 -2.55 -7.17
C ILE A 260 -17.19 -3.69 -8.12
N ASP A 261 -16.58 -3.70 -9.29
CA ASP A 261 -16.86 -4.74 -10.30
C ASP A 261 -15.79 -5.82 -10.35
N TYR A 262 -14.57 -5.49 -9.97
CA TYR A 262 -13.45 -6.43 -10.08
C TYR A 262 -12.41 -6.07 -9.01
N VAL A 263 -11.86 -7.09 -8.38
CA VAL A 263 -10.79 -6.90 -7.39
C VAL A 263 -9.54 -7.58 -7.92
N LEU A 264 -8.52 -6.79 -8.19
CA LEU A 264 -7.24 -7.28 -8.69
C LEU A 264 -6.24 -7.30 -7.54
N GLY A 265 -5.72 -8.48 -7.22
CA GLY A 265 -4.73 -8.63 -6.18
C GLY A 265 -3.34 -8.75 -6.78
N ILE A 266 -2.42 -7.92 -6.30
CA ILE A 266 -1.05 -7.91 -6.81
C ILE A 266 -0.17 -8.70 -5.85
N ALA A 267 0.57 -9.67 -6.39
CA ALA A 267 1.53 -10.45 -5.62
C ALA A 267 2.79 -10.62 -6.42
N LYS A 268 3.93 -10.61 -5.74
CA LYS A 268 5.18 -10.96 -6.39
C LYS A 268 5.23 -12.46 -6.64
N ALA A 269 6.09 -12.89 -7.54
CA ALA A 269 6.32 -14.31 -7.75
C ALA A 269 7.03 -14.96 -6.56
N TYR A 270 7.46 -14.15 -5.61
CA TYR A 270 8.06 -14.55 -4.34
C TYR A 270 7.43 -13.68 -3.25
N ALA A 271 8.07 -13.55 -2.10
CA ALA A 271 7.51 -12.72 -1.03
C ALA A 271 8.58 -11.82 -0.44
N THR A 272 8.15 -10.63 0.00
CA THR A 272 9.02 -9.73 0.75
C THR A 272 8.25 -9.12 1.90
N ARG A 273 9.02 -8.63 2.88
CA ARG A 273 8.45 -7.91 4.01
C ARG A 273 9.47 -6.89 4.51
N VAL A 274 8.96 -5.73 4.91
CA VAL A 274 9.78 -4.69 5.53
C VAL A 274 9.45 -4.65 7.02
N GLY A 275 10.47 -4.43 7.83
CA GLY A 275 10.29 -4.26 9.27
C GLY A 275 10.07 -5.55 10.00
N GLY A 276 9.62 -5.45 11.24
CA GLY A 276 9.43 -6.59 12.11
C GLY A 276 8.17 -7.38 11.77
N GLY A 277 8.07 -8.53 12.41
CA GLY A 277 6.89 -9.35 12.31
C GLY A 277 7.16 -10.69 11.65
N PRO A 278 6.20 -11.61 11.77
CA PRO A 278 6.39 -12.96 11.24
C PRO A 278 6.43 -12.98 9.72
N PHE A 279 7.26 -13.88 9.21
CA PHE A 279 7.44 -14.05 7.78
C PHE A 279 7.82 -15.52 7.56
N PRO A 280 6.82 -16.41 7.44
CA PRO A 280 7.10 -17.85 7.50
C PRO A 280 8.06 -18.36 6.43
N THR A 281 8.05 -17.78 5.22
CA THR A 281 8.91 -18.26 4.14
C THR A 281 10.22 -17.49 4.02
N GLU A 282 10.56 -16.68 5.01
CA GLU A 282 11.76 -15.86 4.93
C GLU A 282 13.01 -16.70 4.72
N LEU A 283 13.89 -16.22 3.84
CA LEU A 283 15.17 -16.86 3.53
C LEU A 283 16.28 -15.95 3.99
N ASP A 284 16.93 -16.33 5.07
CA ASP A 284 18.05 -15.56 5.63
C ASP A 284 19.35 -16.23 5.19
N ASP A 285 19.52 -16.38 3.89
CA ASP A 285 20.64 -17.12 3.33
C ASP A 285 21.00 -16.55 1.96
N GLU A 286 21.84 -17.26 1.24
CA GLU A 286 22.32 -16.83 -0.08
C GLU A 286 21.18 -16.72 -1.11
N ILE A 287 20.19 -17.59 -1.02
CA ILE A 287 19.06 -17.53 -1.94
C ILE A 287 18.28 -16.24 -1.69
N GLY A 288 18.00 -15.95 -0.42
CA GLY A 288 17.30 -14.71 -0.09
C GLY A 288 18.04 -13.47 -0.54
N GLN A 289 19.36 -13.46 -0.34
CA GLN A 289 20.17 -12.32 -0.77
C GLN A 289 20.17 -12.19 -2.30
N GLY A 290 20.18 -13.31 -3.00
CA GLY A 290 20.12 -13.27 -4.47
C GLY A 290 18.81 -12.68 -4.97
N ILE A 291 17.70 -13.06 -4.36
CA ILE A 291 16.39 -12.50 -4.71
C ILE A 291 16.39 -11.00 -4.42
N ARG A 292 16.91 -10.60 -3.26
CA ARG A 292 16.97 -9.18 -2.90
C ARG A 292 17.75 -8.38 -3.93
N ASP A 293 18.90 -8.90 -4.34
CA ASP A 293 19.77 -8.18 -5.28
C ASP A 293 19.13 -8.13 -6.68
N ARG A 294 18.66 -9.26 -7.19
CA ARG A 294 18.07 -9.29 -8.53
C ARG A 294 16.77 -8.49 -8.58
N GLY A 295 15.99 -8.55 -7.51
CA GLY A 295 14.72 -7.84 -7.44
C GLY A 295 14.85 -6.39 -7.01
N ALA A 296 16.06 -5.95 -6.70
CA ALA A 296 16.30 -4.61 -6.16
C ALA A 296 15.37 -4.34 -4.98
N GLU A 297 15.29 -5.31 -4.07
CA GLU A 297 14.34 -5.25 -2.95
C GLU A 297 14.91 -4.39 -1.83
N TYR A 298 14.88 -3.10 -2.08
CA TYR A 298 15.29 -2.06 -1.13
C TYR A 298 14.23 -0.98 -1.14
N GLY A 299 14.00 -0.38 0.02
CA GLY A 299 12.94 0.63 0.13
C GLY A 299 13.12 1.76 -0.87
N ALA A 300 12.04 2.18 -1.52
CA ALA A 300 12.10 3.21 -2.55
C ALA A 300 12.56 4.55 -1.97
N SER A 301 12.19 4.85 -0.73
CA SER A 301 12.54 6.12 -0.10
C SER A 301 13.76 6.01 0.79
N THR A 302 13.87 4.96 1.59
CA THR A 302 14.90 4.84 2.61
C THR A 302 16.09 3.98 2.17
N GLY A 303 15.92 3.17 1.13
CA GLY A 303 16.96 2.23 0.72
C GLY A 303 17.10 1.03 1.65
N ARG A 304 16.19 0.89 2.61
CA ARG A 304 16.27 -0.19 3.60
C ARG A 304 16.05 -1.54 2.92
N PRO A 305 16.90 -2.54 3.22
CA PRO A 305 16.73 -3.85 2.58
C PRO A 305 15.45 -4.52 3.03
N ARG A 306 14.75 -5.13 2.07
CA ARG A 306 13.56 -5.89 2.38
C ARG A 306 13.92 -7.32 2.69
N ARG A 307 13.21 -7.94 3.61
CA ARG A 307 13.33 -9.36 3.88
C ARG A 307 12.68 -10.11 2.73
N CYS A 308 13.32 -11.17 2.25
CA CYS A 308 12.85 -11.90 1.07
C CYS A 308 12.65 -13.36 1.38
N GLY A 309 11.69 -13.99 0.69
CA GLY A 309 11.39 -15.39 0.88
C GLY A 309 10.60 -15.95 -0.30
N TRP A 310 10.27 -17.24 -0.18
CA TRP A 310 9.49 -17.93 -1.20
C TRP A 310 8.03 -17.50 -1.18
N MET A 311 7.34 -17.72 -2.30
CA MET A 311 5.90 -17.50 -2.38
C MET A 311 5.19 -18.30 -1.29
N ASP A 312 4.25 -17.66 -0.60
CA ASP A 312 3.49 -18.26 0.49
C ASP A 312 2.03 -18.36 0.07
N ILE A 313 1.61 -19.55 -0.30
CA ILE A 313 0.24 -19.77 -0.76
C ILE A 313 -0.75 -19.71 0.39
N VAL A 314 -0.35 -20.10 1.60
CA VAL A 314 -1.28 -19.99 2.74
C VAL A 314 -1.68 -18.54 2.95
N ALA A 315 -0.69 -17.65 2.96
CA ALA A 315 -0.95 -16.22 3.11
C ALA A 315 -1.72 -15.66 1.92
N LEU A 316 -1.38 -16.08 0.71
CA LEU A 316 -2.05 -15.61 -0.49
C LEU A 316 -3.52 -16.04 -0.52
N LYS A 317 -3.82 -17.25 -0.12
CA LYS A 317 -5.21 -17.73 -0.07
C LYS A 317 -6.03 -16.92 0.92
N ARG A 318 -5.42 -16.55 2.05
CA ARG A 318 -6.12 -15.69 3.01
C ARG A 318 -6.44 -14.34 2.37
N ALA A 319 -5.48 -13.76 1.67
CA ALA A 319 -5.71 -12.48 0.99
C ALA A 319 -6.82 -12.59 -0.05
N VAL A 320 -6.82 -13.68 -0.82
CA VAL A 320 -7.86 -13.91 -1.82
C VAL A 320 -9.23 -13.96 -1.16
N ALA A 321 -9.34 -14.67 -0.05
CA ALA A 321 -10.63 -14.88 0.61
C ALA A 321 -11.16 -13.61 1.24
N ILE A 322 -10.33 -12.88 1.98
CA ILE A 322 -10.84 -11.70 2.69
C ILE A 322 -11.14 -10.53 1.76
N ASN A 323 -10.59 -10.54 0.55
CA ASN A 323 -10.82 -9.48 -0.41
C ASN A 323 -11.79 -9.86 -1.52
N GLY A 324 -12.10 -11.14 -1.67
CA GLY A 324 -12.87 -11.57 -2.82
C GLY A 324 -12.13 -11.26 -4.11
N ILE A 325 -10.83 -11.56 -4.15
CA ILE A 325 -10.01 -11.24 -5.32
C ILE A 325 -10.54 -11.95 -6.55
N SER A 326 -10.79 -11.19 -7.61
CA SER A 326 -11.30 -11.73 -8.87
C SER A 326 -10.19 -12.32 -9.72
N GLY A 327 -9.03 -11.70 -9.71
CA GLY A 327 -7.87 -12.16 -10.44
C GLY A 327 -6.60 -11.64 -9.82
N LEU A 328 -5.51 -12.37 -10.05
CA LEU A 328 -4.19 -12.01 -9.53
C LEU A 328 -3.33 -11.41 -10.63
N CYS A 329 -2.50 -10.47 -10.23
CA CYS A 329 -1.40 -10.00 -11.06
C CYS A 329 -0.12 -10.45 -10.38
N ILE A 330 0.66 -11.26 -11.07
CA ILE A 330 1.93 -11.74 -10.53
C ILE A 330 3.06 -10.88 -11.08
N THR A 331 3.80 -10.25 -10.19
CA THR A 331 4.87 -9.34 -10.59
C THR A 331 6.24 -9.97 -10.31
N LYS A 332 7.25 -9.42 -10.96
CA LYS A 332 8.65 -9.76 -10.69
C LYS A 332 9.00 -11.20 -11.01
N LEU A 333 8.32 -11.79 -11.99
CA LEU A 333 8.63 -13.14 -12.41
C LEU A 333 10.08 -13.25 -12.86
N ASP A 334 10.58 -12.23 -13.56
CA ASP A 334 11.94 -12.22 -14.11
C ASP A 334 13.01 -12.30 -13.03
N VAL A 335 12.70 -11.92 -11.80
CA VAL A 335 13.67 -11.99 -10.70
C VAL A 335 14.05 -13.44 -10.40
N LEU A 336 13.17 -14.38 -10.74
CA LEU A 336 13.44 -15.79 -10.50
C LEU A 336 14.25 -16.46 -11.62
N ASP A 337 14.55 -15.72 -12.68
CA ASP A 337 15.38 -16.26 -13.77
C ASP A 337 16.71 -16.77 -13.23
N GLY A 338 17.16 -17.91 -13.76
CA GLY A 338 18.45 -18.47 -13.41
C GLY A 338 18.45 -19.34 -12.17
N MET A 339 17.34 -19.46 -11.48
CA MET A 339 17.27 -20.32 -10.31
C MET A 339 16.97 -21.75 -10.75
N GLU A 340 17.73 -22.70 -10.20
CA GLU A 340 17.59 -24.08 -10.58
C GLU A 340 16.30 -24.69 -10.02
N LYS A 341 15.95 -24.32 -8.79
CA LYS A 341 14.76 -24.82 -8.11
C LYS A 341 14.03 -23.68 -7.44
N LEU A 342 12.71 -23.77 -7.42
CA LEU A 342 11.86 -22.82 -6.71
C LEU A 342 11.04 -23.59 -5.70
N LYS A 343 10.70 -22.91 -4.60
CA LYS A 343 9.82 -23.50 -3.60
C LYS A 343 8.61 -22.62 -3.40
N VAL A 344 7.50 -23.25 -3.07
CA VAL A 344 6.24 -22.55 -2.77
C VAL A 344 5.69 -23.14 -1.49
N CYS A 345 5.37 -22.30 -0.51
CA CYS A 345 4.79 -22.77 0.74
C CYS A 345 3.32 -23.04 0.54
N ILE A 346 2.91 -24.32 0.75
CA ILE A 346 1.53 -24.72 0.51
C ILE A 346 0.77 -25.02 1.80
N ALA A 347 1.47 -25.07 2.94
CA ALA A 347 0.86 -25.35 4.23
C ALA A 347 1.81 -24.91 5.33
N TYR A 348 1.29 -24.80 6.53
CA TYR A 348 2.11 -24.56 7.73
C TYR A 348 2.00 -25.74 8.66
N GLU A 349 3.05 -25.98 9.42
CA GLU A 349 3.00 -26.88 10.55
C GLU A 349 2.97 -26.05 11.82
N TYR A 350 2.03 -26.35 12.69
CA TYR A 350 1.81 -25.60 13.91
C TYR A 350 1.22 -26.53 14.95
N ASN A 351 1.85 -26.60 16.14
CA ASN A 351 1.43 -27.50 17.21
C ASN A 351 1.33 -28.95 16.75
N GLY A 352 2.29 -29.35 15.91
CA GLY A 352 2.37 -30.73 15.45
C GLY A 352 1.35 -31.11 14.38
N LYS A 353 0.61 -30.13 13.88
CA LYS A 353 -0.40 -30.36 12.86
C LYS A 353 -0.10 -29.56 11.62
N ARG A 354 -0.42 -30.14 10.48
CA ARG A 354 -0.33 -29.44 9.19
C ARG A 354 -1.65 -28.73 8.91
N THR A 355 -1.58 -27.48 8.52
CA THR A 355 -2.77 -26.69 8.21
C THR A 355 -2.55 -25.87 6.95
N GLU A 356 -3.62 -25.67 6.20
CA GLU A 356 -3.60 -24.80 5.04
C GLU A 356 -4.19 -23.43 5.34
N TYR A 357 -4.52 -23.16 6.59
CA TYR A 357 -5.11 -21.90 7.02
C TYR A 357 -4.12 -21.09 7.82
N ALA A 358 -4.14 -19.77 7.60
CA ALA A 358 -3.26 -18.87 8.33
C ALA A 358 -3.64 -18.82 9.81
N PRO A 359 -2.66 -18.67 10.68
CA PRO A 359 -2.97 -18.51 12.11
C PRO A 359 -3.78 -17.25 12.37
N LEU A 360 -4.51 -17.24 13.47
CA LEU A 360 -5.35 -16.11 13.83
C LEU A 360 -4.75 -15.25 14.94
N ASP A 361 -3.54 -15.59 15.41
CA ASP A 361 -2.92 -14.83 16.48
C ASP A 361 -1.41 -14.73 16.25
N ALA A 362 -0.80 -13.79 16.98
CA ALA A 362 0.61 -13.49 16.80
C ALA A 362 1.50 -14.69 17.11
N GLN A 363 1.16 -15.44 18.15
CA GLN A 363 1.97 -16.59 18.55
C GLN A 363 1.93 -17.68 17.48
N GLY A 364 0.76 -17.91 16.90
CA GLY A 364 0.63 -18.88 15.83
C GLY A 364 1.50 -18.53 14.63
N TRP A 365 1.52 -17.26 14.25
CA TRP A 365 2.38 -16.83 13.14
C TRP A 365 3.85 -17.05 13.47
N GLU A 366 4.25 -16.78 14.73
CA GLU A 366 5.64 -16.97 15.13
C GLU A 366 6.05 -18.44 15.16
N ASP A 367 5.13 -19.31 15.57
CA ASP A 367 5.45 -20.71 15.81
C ASP A 367 5.27 -21.60 14.60
N CYS A 368 4.64 -21.13 13.54
CA CYS A 368 4.40 -21.98 12.37
C CYS A 368 5.67 -22.13 11.55
N THR A 369 5.77 -23.28 10.86
CA THR A 369 6.85 -23.56 9.93
C THR A 369 6.27 -23.87 8.57
N PRO A 370 6.91 -23.40 7.49
CA PRO A 370 6.38 -23.65 6.14
C PRO A 370 6.59 -25.09 5.69
N VAL A 371 5.63 -25.58 4.92
CA VAL A 371 5.73 -26.86 4.21
C VAL A 371 5.80 -26.50 2.72
N TYR A 372 6.87 -26.94 2.08
CA TYR A 372 7.17 -26.52 0.72
C TYR A 372 6.90 -27.57 -0.33
N LEU A 373 6.52 -27.11 -1.49
CA LEU A 373 6.48 -27.87 -2.73
C LEU A 373 7.58 -27.31 -3.63
N GLU A 374 8.36 -28.20 -4.27
CA GLU A 374 9.46 -27.75 -5.14
C GLU A 374 9.02 -27.73 -6.60
N PHE A 375 9.56 -26.78 -7.34
CA PHE A 375 9.30 -26.63 -8.77
C PHE A 375 10.62 -26.45 -9.51
N PRO A 376 10.73 -26.97 -10.73
CA PRO A 376 11.92 -26.66 -11.54
C PRO A 376 11.96 -25.18 -11.87
N GLY A 377 13.15 -24.62 -11.85
CA GLY A 377 13.36 -23.27 -12.33
C GLY A 377 13.59 -23.22 -13.82
N TRP A 378 14.03 -22.06 -14.29
CA TRP A 378 14.34 -21.87 -15.71
C TRP A 378 15.58 -20.99 -15.81
N SER A 379 16.36 -21.22 -16.87
CA SER A 379 17.57 -20.45 -17.10
C SER A 379 17.36 -19.30 -18.08
N GLU A 380 16.25 -19.33 -18.81
CA GLU A 380 15.98 -18.35 -19.85
C GLU A 380 15.68 -16.99 -19.22
N ASN A 381 15.96 -15.94 -19.97
CA ASN A 381 15.70 -14.55 -19.54
C ASN A 381 14.25 -14.21 -19.84
N THR A 382 13.45 -13.96 -18.81
CA THR A 382 12.05 -13.58 -19.00
C THR A 382 11.82 -12.09 -18.93
N HIS A 383 12.86 -11.29 -18.64
CA HIS A 383 12.69 -9.85 -18.50
C HIS A 383 12.12 -9.26 -19.79
N GLY A 384 11.02 -8.53 -19.66
CA GLY A 384 10.42 -7.83 -20.77
C GLY A 384 9.55 -8.68 -21.69
N ILE A 385 9.36 -9.95 -21.39
CA ILE A 385 8.45 -10.79 -22.19
C ILE A 385 7.02 -10.28 -22.05
N THR A 386 6.33 -10.19 -23.18
CA THR A 386 4.97 -9.66 -23.21
C THR A 386 3.95 -10.65 -23.77
N SER A 387 4.34 -11.89 -23.97
CA SER A 387 3.44 -12.92 -24.50
C SER A 387 3.59 -14.19 -23.69
N TRP A 388 2.46 -14.78 -23.32
CA TRP A 388 2.45 -16.02 -22.55
C TRP A 388 3.23 -17.12 -23.24
N ASP A 389 3.06 -17.23 -24.57
CA ASP A 389 3.70 -18.31 -25.31
C ASP A 389 5.22 -18.19 -25.35
N GLU A 390 5.75 -17.00 -25.13
CA GLU A 390 7.20 -16.79 -25.12
C GLU A 390 7.85 -17.14 -23.78
N LEU A 391 7.06 -17.32 -22.76
CA LEU A 391 7.61 -17.71 -21.46
C LEU A 391 8.17 -19.14 -21.52
N PRO A 392 9.27 -19.40 -20.79
CA PRO A 392 9.77 -20.78 -20.74
C PRO A 392 8.71 -21.73 -20.18
N PRO A 393 8.71 -22.99 -20.62
CA PRO A 393 7.72 -23.94 -20.10
C PRO A 393 7.72 -24.06 -18.58
N ALA A 394 8.88 -24.03 -17.94
CA ALA A 394 8.93 -24.12 -16.48
C ALA A 394 8.29 -22.89 -15.81
N ALA A 395 8.46 -21.71 -16.42
CA ALA A 395 7.83 -20.51 -15.90
C ALA A 395 6.31 -20.60 -16.02
N ARG A 396 5.83 -21.07 -17.17
CA ARG A 396 4.39 -21.27 -17.34
C ARG A 396 3.84 -22.28 -16.35
N ALA A 397 4.58 -23.36 -16.12
CA ALA A 397 4.15 -24.38 -15.16
C ALA A 397 4.09 -23.82 -13.75
N TYR A 398 5.08 -23.02 -13.39
CA TYR A 398 5.10 -22.36 -12.08
C TYR A 398 3.85 -21.49 -11.90
N LEU A 399 3.56 -20.64 -12.89
CA LEU A 399 2.41 -19.75 -12.82
C LEU A 399 1.09 -20.50 -12.77
N ARG A 400 0.94 -21.54 -13.58
CA ARG A 400 -0.27 -22.36 -13.55
C ARG A 400 -0.45 -23.03 -12.19
N SER A 401 0.65 -23.46 -11.59
CA SER A 401 0.58 -24.07 -10.27
C SER A 401 0.16 -23.04 -9.21
N LEU A 402 0.70 -21.82 -9.28
CA LEU A 402 0.29 -20.78 -8.35
C LEU A 402 -1.21 -20.52 -8.47
N GLU A 403 -1.70 -20.44 -9.71
CA GLU A 403 -3.12 -20.19 -9.95
C GLU A 403 -3.98 -21.28 -9.32
N GLU A 404 -3.60 -22.51 -9.55
CA GLU A 404 -4.35 -23.65 -9.02
C GLU A 404 -4.29 -23.69 -7.50
N LEU A 405 -3.10 -23.51 -6.93
CA LEU A 405 -2.93 -23.56 -5.48
C LEU A 405 -3.66 -22.41 -4.78
N ALA A 406 -3.64 -21.23 -5.38
CA ALA A 406 -4.31 -20.07 -4.78
C ALA A 406 -5.82 -20.12 -4.97
N GLY A 407 -6.30 -20.90 -5.93
CA GLY A 407 -7.71 -20.98 -6.25
C GLY A 407 -8.25 -19.68 -6.84
N CYS A 408 -7.43 -18.99 -7.63
CA CYS A 408 -7.78 -17.68 -8.17
C CYS A 408 -7.06 -17.50 -9.50
N PRO A 409 -7.74 -17.06 -10.57
CA PRO A 409 -7.06 -16.92 -11.86
C PRO A 409 -5.96 -15.87 -11.82
N ILE A 410 -4.92 -16.09 -12.60
CA ILE A 410 -3.88 -15.08 -12.84
C ILE A 410 -4.26 -14.34 -14.11
N SER A 411 -4.51 -13.03 -13.97
CA SER A 411 -4.97 -12.20 -15.08
C SER A 411 -3.84 -11.47 -15.77
N ILE A 412 -2.79 -11.15 -15.04
CA ILE A 412 -1.67 -10.35 -15.56
C ILE A 412 -0.37 -10.91 -14.99
N VAL A 413 0.67 -10.93 -15.82
CA VAL A 413 2.02 -11.27 -15.37
C VAL A 413 2.94 -10.12 -15.76
N SER A 414 3.68 -9.62 -14.79
CA SER A 414 4.64 -8.53 -15.03
C SER A 414 6.05 -9.10 -15.05
N THR A 415 6.81 -8.72 -16.06
CA THR A 415 8.16 -9.27 -16.30
C THR A 415 9.25 -8.21 -16.25
N GLY A 416 8.97 -7.06 -15.72
CA GLY A 416 9.95 -6.00 -15.54
C GLY A 416 9.29 -4.76 -14.96
N PRO A 417 10.09 -3.81 -14.54
CA PRO A 417 9.52 -2.62 -13.87
C PRO A 417 8.93 -1.57 -14.81
N ASP A 418 9.32 -1.60 -16.09
CA ASP A 418 8.82 -0.61 -17.05
C ASP A 418 7.34 -0.87 -17.37
N ARG A 419 6.67 0.19 -17.69
CA ARG A 419 5.26 0.16 -18.05
C ARG A 419 4.91 -0.90 -19.11
N UNK A 420 5.61 -0.97 -20.00
CA UNK A 420 5.31 -1.83 -21.15
C UNK A 420 5.71 -3.28 -20.95
N UNK A 421 6.26 -3.78 -19.83
CA UNK A 421 6.71 -5.07 -19.62
C UNK A 421 5.63 -5.83 -18.91
N UNK A 422 4.44 -6.06 -19.35
CA UNK A 422 3.33 -6.83 -18.84
C UNK A 422 2.88 -7.80 -19.91
N UNK A 423 2.39 -8.91 -19.35
CA UNK A 423 1.99 -9.96 -20.12
C UNK A 423 0.70 -10.37 -19.59
N PRO A 424 -0.50 -10.38 -20.24
CA PRO A 424 -1.79 -10.84 -19.76
C PRO A 424 -1.92 -12.37 -19.76
#